data_30b6ab6cd92650d597a8d32f3f223ec3
#
_entry.id   30b6ab6cd92650d597a8d32f3f223ec3
#
_cell.length_a   1.000
_cell.length_b   1.000
_cell.length_c   1.000
_cell.angle_alpha   90.00
_cell.angle_beta   90.00
_cell.angle_gamma   90.00
#
_symmetry.space_group_name_H-M   'P 1'
#
loop_
_entity.id
_entity.type
_entity.pdbx_description
1 polymer ?
#
loop_
_entity_poly.entity_id
_entity_poly.type
_entity_poly.pdbx_seq_one_letter_code
_entity_poly.pdbx_strand_id
1 'polypeptide(L)'
;MTNTLGKPEQITFDITDRCQMQCVTCCKWKTVASDVMSKELTTEDWKKVLDDLKAWLGEGFWFCFSGGEPFLRPDIFELSEYAHSLGIKVASMSNAFSIQHLYEKIVDSPIESLNISLNAITNPLIHDESRGRQGSYEKAIDAILQLKKLRDEKKSSLGINIATILFPENIEEAIPLVEFVTRNKINGIMFQLLDDVESFQAYNVRSSSKTSTYSMPKELRLKYKNMSKRAIEVVDYLIEMKKAGHSIYNSYEQLDAMKVFFNNPDDILKTIICDVGSTNYAIDPYGDVRLCFNMDPVGNIKENKPEEIWLNAKSEKCRALTKSCKMYCRMLNCNFKHNFANFNKSFIQKCFNKIGKILSGRK
;
A
#
# COMPACT_ATOMS: atom_id res chain seq x y z
N MET A 1 -19.40 -18.52 22.68
CA MET A 1 -19.30 -18.40 21.20
C MET A 1 -17.85 -18.44 20.87
N THR A 2 -17.35 -19.55 20.33
CA THR A 2 -15.98 -19.69 19.84
C THR A 2 -15.87 -18.82 18.59
N ASN A 3 -15.28 -17.64 18.74
CA ASN A 3 -14.93 -16.79 17.60
C ASN A 3 -13.87 -17.55 16.81
N THR A 4 -14.28 -18.31 15.79
CA THR A 4 -13.33 -18.97 14.89
C THR A 4 -12.56 -17.87 14.18
N LEU A 5 -11.24 -17.86 14.38
CA LEU A 5 -10.33 -16.93 13.71
C LEU A 5 -10.51 -17.08 12.18
N GLY A 6 -10.85 -15.99 11.50
CA GLY A 6 -10.94 -15.96 10.03
C GLY A 6 -9.56 -16.11 9.36
N LYS A 7 -9.58 -16.26 8.04
CA LYS A 7 -8.36 -16.15 7.21
C LYS A 7 -7.91 -14.69 7.13
N PRO A 8 -6.64 -14.41 6.82
CA PRO A 8 -6.18 -13.03 6.63
C PRO A 8 -6.93 -12.37 5.46
N GLU A 9 -7.26 -11.10 5.61
CA GLU A 9 -7.96 -10.30 4.60
C GLU A 9 -6.96 -9.55 3.68
N GLN A 10 -5.77 -9.27 4.19
CA GLN A 10 -4.71 -8.54 3.49
C GLN A 10 -3.40 -9.33 3.55
N ILE A 11 -2.84 -9.61 2.38
CA ILE A 11 -1.55 -10.28 2.27
C ILE A 11 -0.59 -9.35 1.55
N THR A 12 0.53 -9.07 2.19
CA THR A 12 1.59 -8.22 1.65
C THR A 12 2.81 -9.09 1.37
N PHE A 13 3.40 -8.90 0.20
CA PHE A 13 4.58 -9.62 -0.24
C PHE A 13 5.70 -8.63 -0.52
N ASP A 14 6.61 -8.48 0.43
CA ASP A 14 7.84 -7.77 0.20
C ASP A 14 8.79 -8.74 -0.52
N ILE A 15 8.85 -8.64 -1.85
CA ILE A 15 9.59 -9.61 -2.66
C ILE A 15 11.08 -9.32 -2.78
N THR A 16 11.50 -8.10 -2.42
CA THR A 16 12.90 -7.69 -2.39
C THR A 16 13.07 -6.48 -1.46
N ASP A 17 14.24 -6.37 -0.83
CA ASP A 17 14.64 -5.16 -0.11
C ASP A 17 15.49 -4.22 -0.98
N ARG A 18 15.82 -4.61 -2.22
CA ARG A 18 16.55 -3.76 -3.16
C ARG A 18 15.72 -2.56 -3.57
N CYS A 19 16.29 -1.38 -3.46
CA CYS A 19 15.68 -0.14 -3.91
C CYS A 19 16.77 0.86 -4.28
N GLN A 20 16.60 1.57 -5.38
CA GLN A 20 17.50 2.64 -5.81
C GLN A 20 17.15 4.01 -5.20
N MET A 21 16.08 4.09 -4.40
CA MET A 21 15.61 5.31 -3.75
C MET A 21 16.09 5.38 -2.30
N GLN A 22 16.20 6.62 -1.77
CA GLN A 22 16.54 6.90 -0.37
C GLN A 22 15.46 7.75 0.30
N CYS A 23 14.19 7.32 0.16
CA CYS A 23 13.05 8.08 0.64
C CYS A 23 13.19 8.44 2.13
N VAL A 24 12.89 9.68 2.47
CA VAL A 24 12.91 10.16 3.87
C VAL A 24 11.85 9.46 4.73
N THR A 25 10.80 8.94 4.07
CA THR A 25 9.68 8.23 4.70
C THR A 25 9.90 6.71 4.80
N CYS A 26 11.10 6.18 4.47
CA CYS A 26 11.37 4.75 4.42
C CYS A 26 12.67 4.40 5.14
N CYS A 27 12.63 3.34 5.94
CA CYS A 27 13.82 2.85 6.66
C CYS A 27 14.60 1.78 5.88
N LYS A 28 13.99 1.11 4.89
CA LYS A 28 14.57 -0.08 4.26
C LYS A 28 15.97 0.16 3.71
N TRP A 29 16.19 1.26 2.97
CA TRP A 29 17.49 1.57 2.40
C TRP A 29 18.62 1.82 3.42
N LYS A 30 18.25 2.12 4.69
CA LYS A 30 19.23 2.32 5.78
C LYS A 30 19.73 1.00 6.38
N THR A 31 19.00 -0.09 6.16
CA THR A 31 19.20 -1.39 6.82
C THR A 31 19.62 -2.49 5.88
N VAL A 32 19.58 -2.24 4.58
CA VAL A 32 19.92 -3.23 3.55
C VAL A 32 21.42 -3.47 3.51
N ALA A 33 21.83 -4.71 3.81
CA ALA A 33 23.22 -5.13 3.71
C ALA A 33 23.62 -5.33 2.23
N SER A 34 24.92 -5.27 1.95
CA SER A 34 25.47 -5.42 0.58
C SER A 34 25.23 -6.80 -0.03
N ASP A 35 24.95 -7.83 0.79
CA ASP A 35 24.75 -9.22 0.40
C ASP A 35 23.28 -9.68 0.34
N VAL A 36 22.34 -8.74 0.33
CA VAL A 36 20.89 -8.98 0.39
C VAL A 36 20.41 -9.97 -0.65
N MET A 37 20.91 -9.88 -1.88
CA MET A 37 20.42 -10.72 -3.00
C MET A 37 20.59 -12.22 -2.77
N SER A 38 21.67 -12.64 -2.07
CA SER A 38 21.95 -14.04 -1.84
C SER A 38 21.07 -14.69 -0.75
N LYS A 39 20.34 -13.85 0.01
CA LYS A 39 19.51 -14.28 1.14
C LYS A 39 18.01 -14.22 0.84
N GLU A 40 17.61 -13.44 -0.17
CA GLU A 40 16.20 -13.33 -0.57
C GLU A 40 15.67 -14.68 -1.08
N LEU A 41 14.39 -14.90 -0.90
CA LEU A 41 13.69 -16.06 -1.47
C LEU A 41 13.90 -16.12 -2.98
N THR A 42 14.20 -17.31 -3.46
CA THR A 42 14.35 -17.59 -4.90
C THR A 42 12.98 -17.56 -5.60
N THR A 43 13.00 -17.59 -6.93
CA THR A 43 11.78 -17.73 -7.73
C THR A 43 10.99 -18.98 -7.33
N GLU A 44 11.67 -20.10 -7.14
CA GLU A 44 11.04 -21.37 -6.76
C GLU A 44 10.48 -21.34 -5.33
N ASP A 45 11.16 -20.65 -4.39
CA ASP A 45 10.62 -20.44 -3.06
C ASP A 45 9.30 -19.66 -3.12
N TRP A 46 9.24 -18.57 -3.91
CA TRP A 46 8.02 -17.78 -4.08
C TRP A 46 6.90 -18.57 -4.77
N LYS A 47 7.19 -19.38 -5.78
CA LYS A 47 6.20 -20.27 -6.40
C LYS A 47 5.60 -21.21 -5.38
N LYS A 48 6.45 -21.84 -4.55
CA LYS A 48 5.98 -22.72 -3.46
C LYS A 48 5.09 -21.96 -2.47
N VAL A 49 5.46 -20.74 -2.10
CA VAL A 49 4.63 -19.89 -1.23
C VAL A 49 3.24 -19.64 -1.84
N LEU A 50 3.20 -19.36 -3.14
CA LEU A 50 1.94 -19.15 -3.86
C LEU A 50 1.08 -20.41 -3.89
N ASP A 51 1.67 -21.59 -4.09
CA ASP A 51 0.97 -22.88 -4.03
C ASP A 51 0.37 -23.13 -2.64
N ASP A 52 1.17 -22.95 -1.59
CA ASP A 52 0.74 -23.16 -0.21
C ASP A 52 -0.36 -22.17 0.20
N LEU A 53 -0.25 -20.89 -0.21
CA LEU A 53 -1.28 -19.88 0.02
C LEU A 53 -2.55 -20.19 -0.77
N LYS A 54 -2.45 -20.61 -2.03
CA LYS A 54 -3.60 -21.00 -2.84
C LYS A 54 -4.34 -22.19 -2.24
N ALA A 55 -3.60 -23.19 -1.75
CA ALA A 55 -4.17 -24.37 -1.08
C ALA A 55 -4.92 -23.98 0.20
N TRP A 56 -4.38 -23.02 0.97
CA TRP A 56 -4.99 -22.57 2.22
C TRP A 56 -6.15 -21.59 2.01
N LEU A 57 -5.93 -20.52 1.20
CA LEU A 57 -6.86 -19.40 1.08
C LEU A 57 -7.95 -19.65 0.03
N GLY A 58 -7.66 -20.47 -0.95
CA GLY A 58 -8.52 -20.67 -2.11
C GLY A 58 -8.31 -19.57 -3.17
N GLU A 59 -9.38 -19.14 -3.80
CA GLU A 59 -9.36 -18.12 -4.86
C GLU A 59 -9.63 -16.71 -4.31
N GLY A 60 -9.21 -15.70 -5.06
CA GLY A 60 -9.65 -14.32 -4.87
C GLY A 60 -8.77 -13.44 -4.00
N PHE A 61 -7.63 -13.94 -3.50
CA PHE A 61 -6.66 -13.06 -2.86
C PHE A 61 -5.74 -12.39 -3.90
N TRP A 62 -5.06 -11.35 -3.46
CA TRP A 62 -4.12 -10.59 -4.28
C TRP A 62 -2.68 -10.91 -3.93
N PHE A 63 -1.86 -11.18 -4.94
CA PHE A 63 -0.41 -11.17 -4.82
C PHE A 63 0.09 -9.77 -5.20
N CYS A 64 0.35 -8.95 -4.20
CA CYS A 64 0.81 -7.59 -4.41
C CYS A 64 2.32 -7.49 -4.20
N PHE A 65 3.08 -7.32 -5.26
CA PHE A 65 4.52 -7.09 -5.20
C PHE A 65 4.82 -5.77 -4.49
N SER A 66 5.55 -5.85 -3.38
CA SER A 66 5.97 -4.74 -2.54
C SER A 66 7.42 -4.93 -2.08
N GLY A 67 7.85 -4.15 -1.10
CA GLY A 67 9.19 -4.20 -0.52
C GLY A 67 10.01 -2.96 -0.84
N GLY A 68 11.19 -3.13 -1.46
CA GLY A 68 11.99 -2.05 -2.01
C GLY A 68 11.39 -1.54 -3.33
N GLU A 69 12.02 -1.87 -4.44
CA GLU A 69 11.45 -1.67 -5.79
C GLU A 69 11.27 -3.04 -6.46
N PRO A 70 10.04 -3.52 -6.59
CA PRO A 70 9.78 -4.85 -7.14
C PRO A 70 10.35 -5.08 -8.54
N PHE A 71 10.34 -4.07 -9.40
CA PHE A 71 10.86 -4.17 -10.77
C PHE A 71 12.39 -4.24 -10.86
N LEU A 72 13.10 -4.22 -9.74
CA LEU A 72 14.52 -4.59 -9.68
C LEU A 72 14.73 -6.12 -9.58
N ARG A 73 13.68 -6.89 -9.34
CA ARG A 73 13.73 -8.36 -9.47
C ARG A 73 13.63 -8.79 -10.93
N PRO A 74 14.58 -9.57 -11.45
CA PRO A 74 14.55 -10.01 -12.85
C PRO A 74 13.40 -10.98 -13.15
N ASP A 75 12.92 -11.70 -12.14
CA ASP A 75 11.89 -12.74 -12.21
C ASP A 75 10.46 -12.23 -11.91
N ILE A 76 10.26 -10.91 -11.76
CA ILE A 76 8.94 -10.34 -11.40
C ILE A 76 7.82 -10.76 -12.38
N PHE A 77 8.12 -10.80 -13.66
CA PHE A 77 7.13 -11.19 -14.67
C PHE A 77 6.87 -12.69 -14.66
N GLU A 78 7.89 -13.52 -14.43
CA GLU A 78 7.73 -14.96 -14.25
C GLU A 78 6.84 -15.26 -13.04
N LEU A 79 7.06 -14.58 -11.91
CA LEU A 79 6.22 -14.71 -10.72
C LEU A 79 4.80 -14.22 -10.96
N SER A 80 4.61 -13.16 -11.77
CA SER A 80 3.27 -12.67 -12.10
C SER A 80 2.50 -13.66 -12.98
N GLU A 81 3.13 -14.25 -13.98
CA GLU A 81 2.56 -15.31 -14.82
C GLU A 81 2.20 -16.55 -14.00
N TYR A 82 3.08 -16.96 -13.10
CA TYR A 82 2.83 -18.09 -12.24
C TYR A 82 1.62 -17.86 -11.31
N ALA A 83 1.58 -16.72 -10.64
CA ALA A 83 0.43 -16.35 -9.79
C ALA A 83 -0.87 -16.33 -10.59
N HIS A 84 -0.85 -15.74 -11.80
CA HIS A 84 -2.02 -15.70 -12.67
C HIS A 84 -2.48 -17.09 -13.10
N SER A 85 -1.55 -18.01 -13.40
CA SER A 85 -1.87 -19.40 -13.76
C SER A 85 -2.59 -20.17 -12.63
N LEU A 86 -2.37 -19.75 -11.37
CA LEU A 86 -3.08 -20.25 -10.19
C LEU A 86 -4.43 -19.56 -9.94
N GLY A 87 -4.85 -18.61 -10.79
CA GLY A 87 -6.04 -17.80 -10.59
C GLY A 87 -5.89 -16.73 -9.47
N ILE A 88 -4.66 -16.38 -9.11
CA ILE A 88 -4.34 -15.35 -8.13
C ILE A 88 -4.23 -14.01 -8.86
N LYS A 89 -4.88 -12.98 -8.33
CA LYS A 89 -4.80 -11.62 -8.88
C LYS A 89 -3.47 -10.99 -8.54
N VAL A 90 -2.88 -10.28 -9.51
CA VAL A 90 -1.54 -9.70 -9.37
C VAL A 90 -1.62 -8.19 -9.33
N ALA A 91 -0.96 -7.60 -8.35
CA ALA A 91 -0.74 -6.16 -8.25
C ALA A 91 0.74 -5.86 -7.99
N SER A 92 1.17 -4.63 -8.23
CA SER A 92 2.52 -4.17 -7.88
C SER A 92 2.51 -2.74 -7.38
N MET A 93 3.42 -2.45 -6.47
CA MET A 93 3.86 -1.11 -6.14
C MET A 93 5.07 -0.76 -6.99
N SER A 94 5.29 0.53 -7.29
CA SER A 94 6.53 1.00 -7.90
C SER A 94 6.82 2.46 -7.55
N ASN A 95 8.10 2.79 -7.40
CA ASN A 95 8.56 4.16 -7.37
C ASN A 95 8.74 4.76 -8.78
N ALA A 96 8.55 3.97 -9.80
CA ALA A 96 8.65 4.29 -11.23
C ALA A 96 10.01 4.80 -11.73
N PHE A 97 11.04 4.84 -10.90
CA PHE A 97 12.33 5.46 -11.28
C PHE A 97 13.09 4.69 -12.36
N SER A 98 12.93 3.36 -12.45
CA SER A 98 13.73 2.48 -13.32
C SER A 98 12.89 1.62 -14.26
N ILE A 99 11.60 1.91 -14.47
CA ILE A 99 10.70 1.06 -15.26
C ILE A 99 10.47 1.53 -16.70
N GLN A 100 11.16 2.59 -17.16
CA GLN A 100 10.92 3.18 -18.48
C GLN A 100 11.07 2.18 -19.64
N HIS A 101 12.01 1.27 -19.52
CA HIS A 101 12.26 0.22 -20.52
C HIS A 101 11.33 -1.01 -20.39
N LEU A 102 10.41 -1.00 -19.40
CA LEU A 102 9.51 -2.10 -19.11
C LEU A 102 8.04 -1.80 -19.43
N TYR A 103 7.70 -0.61 -19.93
CA TYR A 103 6.31 -0.18 -20.08
C TYR A 103 5.47 -1.17 -20.89
N GLU A 104 5.96 -1.60 -22.05
CA GLU A 104 5.24 -2.58 -22.88
C GLU A 104 5.06 -3.91 -22.13
N LYS A 105 6.14 -4.40 -21.51
CA LYS A 105 6.10 -5.67 -20.79
C LYS A 105 5.15 -5.61 -19.57
N ILE A 106 5.08 -4.46 -18.89
CA ILE A 106 4.12 -4.25 -17.79
C ILE A 106 2.68 -4.30 -18.30
N VAL A 107 2.41 -3.60 -19.43
CA VAL A 107 1.06 -3.55 -19.99
C VAL A 107 0.61 -4.89 -20.57
N ASP A 108 1.53 -5.71 -21.06
CA ASP A 108 1.26 -7.03 -21.61
C ASP A 108 1.25 -8.15 -20.55
N SER A 109 1.75 -7.88 -19.34
CA SER A 109 1.79 -8.85 -18.25
C SER A 109 0.41 -9.03 -17.57
N PRO A 110 0.23 -10.10 -16.78
CA PRO A 110 -0.99 -10.30 -16.02
C PRO A 110 -1.10 -9.41 -14.76
N ILE A 111 -0.28 -8.38 -14.61
CA ILE A 111 -0.41 -7.40 -13.54
C ILE A 111 -1.69 -6.59 -13.76
N GLU A 112 -2.69 -6.81 -12.90
CA GLU A 112 -3.99 -6.17 -13.00
C GLU A 112 -4.00 -4.74 -12.40
N SER A 113 -3.08 -4.44 -11.48
CA SER A 113 -3.02 -3.15 -10.76
C SER A 113 -1.59 -2.72 -10.50
N LEU A 114 -1.21 -1.55 -10.98
CA LEU A 114 0.07 -0.92 -10.70
C LEU A 114 -0.15 0.37 -9.91
N ASN A 115 0.44 0.44 -8.73
CA ASN A 115 0.35 1.59 -7.84
C ASN A 115 1.66 2.37 -7.87
N ILE A 116 1.65 3.54 -8.49
CA ILE A 116 2.83 4.39 -8.65
C ILE A 116 2.88 5.41 -7.52
N SER A 117 4.03 5.50 -6.87
CA SER A 117 4.25 6.48 -5.80
C SER A 117 4.39 7.89 -6.38
N LEU A 118 3.52 8.81 -5.95
CA LEU A 118 3.60 10.22 -6.33
C LEU A 118 3.13 11.10 -5.15
N ASN A 119 4.00 11.93 -4.62
CA ASN A 119 3.74 12.72 -3.40
C ASN A 119 3.41 14.19 -3.65
N ALA A 120 3.59 14.68 -4.88
CA ALA A 120 3.26 16.04 -5.27
C ALA A 120 3.02 16.11 -6.78
N ILE A 121 2.30 17.14 -7.25
CA ILE A 121 2.04 17.42 -8.66
C ILE A 121 2.29 18.88 -9.02
N THR A 122 2.09 19.80 -8.09
CA THR A 122 2.30 21.24 -8.33
C THR A 122 3.72 21.68 -8.00
N ASN A 123 4.37 21.01 -7.06
CA ASN A 123 5.76 21.27 -6.70
C ASN A 123 6.62 19.99 -6.80
N PRO A 124 7.35 19.80 -7.93
CA PRO A 124 8.21 18.64 -8.16
C PRO A 124 9.25 18.40 -7.07
N LEU A 125 9.78 19.47 -6.45
CA LEU A 125 10.82 19.37 -5.43
C LEU A 125 10.31 18.63 -4.19
N ILE A 126 9.04 18.81 -3.80
CA ILE A 126 8.44 18.06 -2.67
C ILE A 126 8.50 16.56 -2.93
N HIS A 127 8.22 16.13 -4.15
CA HIS A 127 8.32 14.72 -4.52
C HIS A 127 9.77 14.25 -4.45
N ASP A 128 10.69 14.92 -5.14
CA ASP A 128 12.10 14.53 -5.22
C ASP A 128 12.77 14.46 -3.85
N GLU A 129 12.55 15.46 -3.00
CA GLU A 129 13.06 15.49 -1.64
C GLU A 129 12.49 14.35 -0.79
N SER A 130 11.17 14.13 -0.86
CA SER A 130 10.52 13.04 -0.12
C SER A 130 10.99 11.65 -0.56
N ARG A 131 11.38 11.51 -1.84
CA ARG A 131 11.91 10.26 -2.42
C ARG A 131 13.43 10.14 -2.28
N GLY A 132 14.12 11.19 -1.81
CA GLY A 132 15.56 11.24 -1.65
C GLY A 132 16.32 11.07 -2.97
N ARG A 133 15.71 11.50 -4.09
CA ARG A 133 16.28 11.33 -5.42
C ARG A 133 15.77 12.37 -6.42
N GLN A 134 16.67 13.20 -6.89
CA GLN A 134 16.38 14.18 -7.93
C GLN A 134 15.93 13.51 -9.23
N GLY A 135 14.95 14.10 -9.91
CA GLY A 135 14.37 13.58 -11.15
C GLY A 135 13.40 12.43 -10.95
N SER A 136 13.05 12.07 -9.72
CA SER A 136 12.06 11.03 -9.45
C SER A 136 10.65 11.46 -9.84
N TYR A 137 10.35 12.76 -9.73
CA TYR A 137 9.08 13.32 -10.16
C TYR A 137 8.84 13.12 -11.67
N GLU A 138 9.79 13.55 -12.51
CA GLU A 138 9.69 13.41 -13.96
C GLU A 138 9.52 11.95 -14.38
N LYS A 139 10.26 11.04 -13.72
CA LYS A 139 10.17 9.61 -13.98
C LYS A 139 8.80 9.04 -13.61
N ALA A 140 8.23 9.46 -12.49
CA ALA A 140 6.90 9.01 -12.06
C ALA A 140 5.80 9.54 -12.99
N ILE A 141 5.85 10.81 -13.37
CA ILE A 141 4.89 11.41 -14.31
C ILE A 141 4.98 10.74 -15.68
N ASP A 142 6.21 10.58 -16.23
CA ASP A 142 6.42 9.89 -17.49
C ASP A 142 5.83 8.47 -17.45
N ALA A 143 6.14 7.70 -16.40
CA ALA A 143 5.62 6.35 -16.24
C ALA A 143 4.08 6.30 -16.22
N ILE A 144 3.43 7.18 -15.45
CA ILE A 144 1.97 7.24 -15.37
C ILE A 144 1.36 7.52 -16.76
N LEU A 145 1.88 8.50 -17.47
CA LEU A 145 1.31 8.93 -18.77
C LEU A 145 1.61 7.93 -19.89
N GLN A 146 2.82 7.38 -19.97
CA GLN A 146 3.21 6.40 -20.99
C GLN A 146 2.50 5.06 -20.78
N LEU A 147 2.46 4.55 -19.54
CA LEU A 147 1.71 3.34 -19.25
C LEU A 147 0.22 3.49 -19.55
N LYS A 148 -0.36 4.66 -19.22
CA LYS A 148 -1.76 4.96 -19.58
C LYS A 148 -1.96 4.95 -21.08
N LYS A 149 -1.07 5.59 -21.84
CA LYS A 149 -1.14 5.63 -23.30
C LYS A 149 -1.09 4.22 -23.89
N LEU A 150 -0.09 3.44 -23.52
CA LEU A 150 0.08 2.05 -24.01
C LEU A 150 -1.10 1.15 -23.59
N ARG A 151 -1.58 1.26 -22.36
CA ARG A 151 -2.77 0.54 -21.89
C ARG A 151 -3.98 0.82 -22.78
N ASP A 152 -4.24 2.10 -23.08
CA ASP A 152 -5.39 2.51 -23.86
C ASP A 152 -5.26 2.06 -25.34
N GLU A 153 -4.06 2.15 -25.92
CA GLU A 153 -3.75 1.67 -27.29
C GLU A 153 -3.90 0.16 -27.41
N LYS A 154 -3.37 -0.59 -26.44
CA LYS A 154 -3.45 -2.06 -26.42
C LYS A 154 -4.77 -2.60 -25.84
N LYS A 155 -5.66 -1.72 -25.34
CA LYS A 155 -6.91 -2.09 -24.65
C LYS A 155 -6.67 -3.05 -23.47
N SER A 156 -5.55 -2.88 -22.78
CA SER A 156 -5.21 -3.68 -21.60
C SER A 156 -6.10 -3.32 -20.41
N SER A 157 -6.36 -4.31 -19.56
CA SER A 157 -7.13 -4.14 -18.31
C SER A 157 -6.30 -3.56 -17.15
N LEU A 158 -5.03 -3.24 -17.34
CA LEU A 158 -4.13 -2.73 -16.32
C LEU A 158 -4.71 -1.49 -15.62
N GLY A 159 -4.94 -1.57 -14.33
CA GLY A 159 -5.28 -0.43 -13.49
C GLY A 159 -4.03 0.34 -13.09
N ILE A 160 -3.94 1.61 -13.47
CA ILE A 160 -2.84 2.50 -13.06
C ILE A 160 -3.37 3.40 -11.95
N ASN A 161 -2.71 3.38 -10.79
CA ASN A 161 -3.13 4.09 -9.59
C ASN A 161 -2.00 4.93 -9.03
N ILE A 162 -2.33 5.93 -8.26
CA ILE A 162 -1.38 6.74 -7.50
C ILE A 162 -1.46 6.37 -6.02
N ALA A 163 -0.29 6.15 -5.41
CA ALA A 163 -0.13 5.99 -3.98
C ALA A 163 0.65 7.19 -3.42
N THR A 164 0.02 7.93 -2.50
CA THR A 164 0.59 9.15 -1.93
C THR A 164 0.73 9.00 -0.42
N ILE A 165 1.93 9.28 0.11
CA ILE A 165 2.12 9.49 1.53
C ILE A 165 1.90 10.98 1.81
N LEU A 166 0.94 11.30 2.69
CA LEU A 166 0.70 12.65 3.16
C LEU A 166 1.55 12.95 4.41
N PHE A 167 2.27 14.03 4.35
CA PHE A 167 3.09 14.58 5.43
C PHE A 167 2.93 16.11 5.46
N PRO A 168 3.43 16.81 6.48
CA PRO A 168 3.16 18.24 6.63
C PRO A 168 3.48 19.10 5.41
N GLU A 169 4.56 18.79 4.71
CA GLU A 169 5.04 19.59 3.58
C GLU A 169 4.24 19.39 2.28
N ASN A 170 3.45 18.29 2.16
CA ASN A 170 2.68 18.02 0.93
C ASN A 170 1.16 17.95 1.11
N ILE A 171 0.63 18.37 2.23
CA ILE A 171 -0.83 18.28 2.47
C ILE A 171 -1.62 19.06 1.41
N GLU A 172 -1.11 20.18 0.94
CA GLU A 172 -1.74 21.00 -0.10
C GLU A 172 -1.74 20.33 -1.49
N GLU A 173 -0.87 19.35 -1.70
CA GLU A 173 -0.80 18.58 -2.94
C GLU A 173 -1.96 17.56 -3.08
N ALA A 174 -2.66 17.25 -1.99
CA ALA A 174 -3.70 16.22 -2.01
C ALA A 174 -4.83 16.53 -3.01
N ILE A 175 -5.30 17.78 -3.06
CA ILE A 175 -6.36 18.21 -3.98
C ILE A 175 -5.86 18.22 -5.44
N PRO A 176 -4.73 18.87 -5.77
CA PRO A 176 -4.15 18.82 -7.11
C PRO A 176 -3.89 17.41 -7.63
N LEU A 177 -3.47 16.49 -6.76
CA LEU A 177 -3.28 15.08 -7.12
C LEU A 177 -4.58 14.39 -7.54
N VAL A 178 -5.70 14.62 -6.82
CA VAL A 178 -7.01 14.09 -7.22
C VAL A 178 -7.48 14.70 -8.55
N GLU A 179 -7.24 15.99 -8.76
CA GLU A 179 -7.56 16.67 -10.02
C GLU A 179 -6.71 16.09 -11.17
N PHE A 180 -5.44 15.84 -10.94
CA PHE A 180 -4.55 15.20 -11.92
C PHE A 180 -5.05 13.80 -12.30
N VAL A 181 -5.42 12.97 -11.32
CA VAL A 181 -6.01 11.64 -11.53
C VAL A 181 -7.26 11.74 -12.39
N THR A 182 -8.16 12.66 -12.07
CA THR A 182 -9.42 12.85 -12.77
C THR A 182 -9.21 13.33 -14.21
N ARG A 183 -8.38 14.36 -14.41
CA ARG A 183 -8.09 14.96 -15.72
C ARG A 183 -7.44 13.95 -16.65
N ASN A 184 -6.52 13.16 -16.15
CA ASN A 184 -5.79 12.18 -16.95
C ASN A 184 -6.48 10.81 -17.02
N LYS A 185 -7.67 10.64 -16.44
CA LYS A 185 -8.41 9.37 -16.42
C LYS A 185 -7.57 8.21 -15.87
N ILE A 186 -6.77 8.49 -14.84
CA ILE A 186 -6.06 7.50 -14.04
C ILE A 186 -7.10 6.76 -13.19
N ASN A 187 -6.88 5.47 -12.89
CA ASN A 187 -7.89 4.65 -12.22
C ASN A 187 -8.26 5.16 -10.83
N GLY A 188 -7.28 5.66 -10.06
CA GLY A 188 -7.57 6.28 -8.78
C GLY A 188 -6.33 6.63 -7.96
N ILE A 189 -6.58 7.14 -6.78
CA ILE A 189 -5.55 7.55 -5.83
C ILE A 189 -5.87 7.03 -4.42
N MET A 190 -4.83 6.64 -3.69
CA MET A 190 -4.90 6.31 -2.28
C MET A 190 -3.94 7.17 -1.49
N PHE A 191 -4.42 7.73 -0.41
CA PHE A 191 -3.62 8.49 0.54
C PHE A 191 -3.30 7.64 1.77
N GLN A 192 -2.07 7.76 2.27
CA GLN A 192 -1.64 7.22 3.55
C GLN A 192 -0.95 8.34 4.32
N LEU A 193 -1.28 8.53 5.59
CA LEU A 193 -0.56 9.49 6.41
C LEU A 193 0.82 8.94 6.79
N LEU A 194 1.78 9.83 6.87
CA LEU A 194 3.04 9.55 7.54
C LEU A 194 2.78 9.61 9.05
N ASP A 195 2.80 8.46 9.71
CA ASP A 195 2.55 8.38 11.15
C ASP A 195 3.82 8.68 11.94
N ASP A 196 4.98 8.21 11.44
CA ASP A 196 6.26 8.38 12.11
C ASP A 196 7.43 7.80 11.33
N VAL A 197 8.44 8.62 11.08
CA VAL A 197 9.68 8.19 10.42
C VAL A 197 10.57 7.36 11.36
N GLU A 198 10.54 7.63 12.68
CA GLU A 198 11.36 6.91 13.65
C GLU A 198 10.76 5.57 14.05
N SER A 199 9.45 5.36 13.91
CA SER A 199 8.85 4.05 14.18
C SER A 199 9.38 3.00 13.22
N PHE A 200 9.71 3.39 12.00
CA PHE A 200 10.42 2.53 11.06
C PHE A 200 11.91 2.33 11.44
N GLN A 201 12.55 3.29 12.09
CA GLN A 201 13.90 3.09 12.62
C GLN A 201 13.91 2.12 13.81
N ALA A 202 12.83 2.10 14.57
CA ALA A 202 12.64 1.15 15.67
C ALA A 202 12.37 -0.29 15.22
N TYR A 203 12.12 -0.53 13.94
CA TYR A 203 11.99 -1.88 13.36
C TYR A 203 13.21 -2.76 13.66
N ASN A 204 14.41 -2.20 13.70
CA ASN A 204 15.66 -2.90 14.05
C ASN A 204 16.00 -2.91 15.55
N VAL A 205 15.32 -2.13 16.38
CA VAL A 205 15.62 -2.01 17.81
C VAL A 205 14.68 -2.88 18.65
N ARG A 206 13.59 -3.37 18.07
CA ARG A 206 12.49 -4.06 18.78
C ARG A 206 12.61 -5.58 18.90
N SER A 207 13.74 -6.17 18.58
CA SER A 207 14.03 -7.58 18.93
C SER A 207 14.06 -7.81 20.44
N SER A 208 13.93 -6.77 21.25
CA SER A 208 13.79 -6.87 22.71
C SER A 208 12.36 -6.55 23.11
N SER A 209 11.65 -7.53 23.56
CA SER A 209 10.36 -7.68 24.28
C SER A 209 9.80 -6.52 25.12
N LYS A 210 10.14 -5.27 24.87
CA LYS A 210 9.61 -4.12 25.61
C LYS A 210 8.53 -3.46 24.76
N THR A 211 7.29 -3.55 25.22
CA THR A 211 6.20 -2.64 24.88
C THR A 211 6.68 -1.21 25.08
N SER A 212 7.34 -0.63 24.10
CA SER A 212 7.72 0.76 24.16
C SER A 212 6.45 1.59 24.05
N THR A 213 6.21 2.43 25.02
CA THR A 213 5.34 3.59 24.88
C THR A 213 6.01 4.51 23.87
N TYR A 214 5.69 4.27 22.60
CA TYR A 214 6.20 5.09 21.52
C TYR A 214 5.43 6.41 21.51
N SER A 215 6.14 7.52 21.47
CA SER A 215 5.56 8.84 21.23
C SER A 215 6.08 9.38 19.90
N MET A 216 5.18 9.89 19.08
CA MET A 216 5.54 10.62 17.87
C MET A 216 6.61 11.69 18.21
N PRO A 217 7.66 11.88 17.39
CA PRO A 217 8.66 12.91 17.61
C PRO A 217 8.01 14.28 17.85
N LYS A 218 8.48 15.00 18.84
CA LYS A 218 7.90 16.30 19.23
C LYS A 218 7.82 17.28 18.07
N GLU A 219 8.82 17.29 17.20
CA GLU A 219 8.88 18.17 16.03
C GLU A 219 7.80 17.83 15.00
N LEU A 220 7.62 16.55 14.67
CA LEU A 220 6.58 16.11 13.75
C LEU A 220 5.18 16.36 14.34
N ARG A 221 5.01 16.09 15.62
CA ARG A 221 3.76 16.37 16.34
C ARG A 221 3.41 17.87 16.34
N LEU A 222 4.43 18.73 16.50
CA LEU A 222 4.24 20.18 16.44
C LEU A 222 3.87 20.63 15.03
N LYS A 223 4.51 20.09 13.99
CA LYS A 223 4.15 20.35 12.59
C LYS A 223 2.70 19.98 12.31
N TYR A 224 2.26 18.78 12.68
CA TYR A 224 0.85 18.38 12.51
C TYR A 224 -0.11 19.28 13.30
N LYS A 225 0.23 19.66 14.53
CA LYS A 225 -0.59 20.58 15.34
C LYS A 225 -0.72 21.94 14.67
N ASN A 226 0.34 22.51 14.13
CA ASN A 226 0.32 23.83 13.51
C ASN A 226 -0.49 23.86 12.21
N MET A 227 -0.60 22.76 11.49
CA MET A 227 -1.36 22.65 10.25
C MET A 227 -2.75 22.01 10.43
N SER A 228 -3.12 21.61 11.64
CA SER A 228 -4.30 20.81 11.96
C SER A 228 -5.56 21.33 11.28
N LYS A 229 -5.90 22.62 11.44
CA LYS A 229 -7.08 23.22 10.83
C LYS A 229 -7.07 23.05 9.31
N ARG A 230 -5.95 23.40 8.67
CA ARG A 230 -5.82 23.32 7.21
C ARG A 230 -5.86 21.87 6.70
N ALA A 231 -5.21 20.96 7.42
CA ALA A 231 -5.23 19.54 7.06
C ALA A 231 -6.65 18.94 7.14
N ILE A 232 -7.43 19.33 8.16
CA ILE A 232 -8.84 18.92 8.28
C ILE A 232 -9.67 19.47 7.11
N GLU A 233 -9.50 20.74 6.74
CA GLU A 233 -10.18 21.35 5.58
C GLU A 233 -9.85 20.60 4.28
N VAL A 234 -8.58 20.22 4.07
CA VAL A 234 -8.17 19.42 2.90
C VAL A 234 -8.86 18.05 2.90
N VAL A 235 -8.90 17.36 4.05
CA VAL A 235 -9.58 16.06 4.12
C VAL A 235 -11.08 16.18 3.93
N ASP A 236 -11.72 17.22 4.46
CA ASP A 236 -13.14 17.49 4.21
C ASP A 236 -13.40 17.70 2.71
N TYR A 237 -12.52 18.42 2.03
CA TYR A 237 -12.61 18.58 0.57
C TYR A 237 -12.40 17.26 -0.18
N LEU A 238 -11.47 16.41 0.24
CA LEU A 238 -11.31 15.06 -0.32
C LEU A 238 -12.57 14.21 -0.15
N ILE A 239 -13.26 14.32 0.99
CA ILE A 239 -14.54 13.64 1.22
C ILE A 239 -15.59 14.13 0.21
N GLU A 240 -15.70 15.44 0.00
CA GLU A 240 -16.64 15.98 -0.98
C GLU A 240 -16.28 15.59 -2.41
N MET A 241 -15.00 15.62 -2.80
CA MET A 241 -14.56 15.11 -4.08
C MET A 241 -14.93 13.63 -4.27
N LYS A 242 -14.72 12.80 -3.23
CA LYS A 242 -15.12 11.39 -3.26
C LYS A 242 -16.63 11.22 -3.43
N LYS A 243 -17.46 12.01 -2.72
CA LYS A 243 -18.92 12.02 -2.89
C LYS A 243 -19.31 12.45 -4.31
N ALA A 244 -18.59 13.39 -4.90
CA ALA A 244 -18.78 13.84 -6.28
C ALA A 244 -18.35 12.81 -7.33
N GLY A 245 -17.75 11.68 -6.89
CA GLY A 245 -17.41 10.55 -7.75
C GLY A 245 -15.96 10.52 -8.24
N HIS A 246 -15.08 11.35 -7.67
CA HIS A 246 -13.64 11.21 -7.91
C HIS A 246 -13.12 9.89 -7.33
N SER A 247 -12.14 9.29 -8.02
CA SER A 247 -11.62 7.96 -7.68
C SER A 247 -10.62 8.00 -6.53
N ILE A 248 -11.08 8.30 -5.31
CA ILE A 248 -10.31 8.24 -4.07
C ILE A 248 -10.62 6.91 -3.40
N TYR A 249 -9.60 6.06 -3.17
CA TYR A 249 -9.78 4.71 -2.66
C TYR A 249 -9.92 4.62 -1.15
N ASN A 250 -9.40 5.59 -0.41
CA ASN A 250 -9.61 5.67 1.04
C ASN A 250 -11.09 5.54 1.38
N SER A 251 -11.42 4.72 2.36
CA SER A 251 -12.80 4.66 2.87
C SER A 251 -13.17 5.98 3.57
N TYR A 252 -14.47 6.24 3.74
CA TYR A 252 -14.90 7.42 4.50
C TYR A 252 -14.41 7.35 5.95
N GLU A 253 -14.44 6.14 6.54
CA GLU A 253 -13.96 5.89 7.88
C GLU A 253 -12.47 6.23 8.01
N GLN A 254 -11.66 5.90 6.99
CA GLN A 254 -10.23 6.25 6.99
C GLN A 254 -10.01 7.75 6.85
N LEU A 255 -10.76 8.43 5.98
CA LEU A 255 -10.68 9.88 5.84
C LEU A 255 -11.09 10.58 7.14
N ASP A 256 -12.16 10.12 7.79
CA ASP A 256 -12.56 10.66 9.10
C ASP A 256 -11.50 10.37 10.18
N ALA A 257 -10.86 9.20 10.15
CA ALA A 257 -9.73 8.90 11.04
C ALA A 257 -8.55 9.87 10.83
N MET A 258 -8.26 10.27 9.60
CA MET A 258 -7.24 11.28 9.32
C MET A 258 -7.58 12.62 9.98
N LYS A 259 -8.85 13.03 9.98
CA LYS A 259 -9.30 14.26 10.68
C LYS A 259 -9.11 14.16 12.19
N VAL A 260 -9.46 13.02 12.78
CA VAL A 260 -9.21 12.77 14.22
C VAL A 260 -7.73 12.90 14.53
N PHE A 261 -6.87 12.29 13.72
CA PHE A 261 -5.42 12.37 13.88
C PHE A 261 -4.89 13.81 13.76
N PHE A 262 -5.33 14.56 12.77
CA PHE A 262 -4.90 15.95 12.58
C PHE A 262 -5.38 16.86 13.71
N ASN A 263 -6.57 16.60 14.28
CA ASN A 263 -7.07 17.36 15.42
C ASN A 263 -6.23 17.06 16.69
N ASN A 264 -6.05 15.80 17.01
CA ASN A 264 -5.21 15.34 18.10
C ASN A 264 -4.80 13.88 17.88
N PRO A 265 -3.51 13.58 17.59
CA PRO A 265 -3.05 12.23 17.33
C PRO A 265 -3.39 11.23 18.46
N ASP A 266 -3.42 11.67 19.73
CA ASP A 266 -3.72 10.81 20.87
C ASP A 266 -5.16 10.25 20.84
N ASP A 267 -6.08 10.92 20.15
CA ASP A 267 -7.48 10.49 20.10
C ASP A 267 -7.66 9.28 19.16
N ILE A 268 -6.72 9.03 18.24
CA ILE A 268 -6.71 7.81 17.42
C ILE A 268 -6.63 6.55 18.30
N LEU A 269 -5.92 6.61 19.43
CA LEU A 269 -5.79 5.48 20.35
C LEU A 269 -7.12 5.13 21.05
N LYS A 270 -8.06 6.07 21.10
CA LYS A 270 -9.38 5.89 21.73
C LYS A 270 -10.46 5.52 20.70
N THR A 271 -10.29 5.97 19.46
CA THR A 271 -11.34 5.89 18.43
C THR A 271 -11.17 4.71 17.49
N ILE A 272 -9.94 4.24 17.26
CA ILE A 272 -9.67 3.16 16.31
C ILE A 272 -9.05 1.97 17.03
N ILE A 273 -9.68 0.81 16.85
CA ILE A 273 -9.14 -0.47 17.30
C ILE A 273 -8.21 -1.01 16.21
N CYS A 274 -7.04 -1.51 16.61
CA CYS A 274 -6.12 -2.13 15.69
C CYS A 274 -6.42 -3.63 15.57
N ASP A 275 -6.91 -4.06 14.41
CA ASP A 275 -7.21 -5.46 14.10
C ASP A 275 -6.15 -6.12 13.20
N VAL A 276 -5.03 -5.42 12.92
CA VAL A 276 -3.99 -5.87 12.00
C VAL A 276 -3.48 -7.28 12.30
N GLY A 277 -3.39 -7.67 13.57
CA GLY A 277 -2.99 -9.03 13.96
C GLY A 277 -3.97 -10.13 13.55
N SER A 278 -5.21 -9.77 13.22
CA SER A 278 -6.27 -10.71 12.79
C SER A 278 -6.64 -10.56 11.31
N THR A 279 -6.11 -9.57 10.62
CA THR A 279 -6.46 -9.28 9.23
C THR A 279 -5.28 -9.32 8.28
N ASN A 280 -4.06 -9.07 8.77
CA ASN A 280 -2.87 -8.90 7.93
C ASN A 280 -1.92 -10.11 8.03
N TYR A 281 -1.29 -10.44 6.91
CA TYR A 281 -0.27 -11.47 6.77
C TYR A 281 0.80 -10.95 5.82
N ALA A 282 1.95 -10.55 6.35
CA ALA A 282 3.04 -10.00 5.55
C ALA A 282 4.21 -10.99 5.50
N ILE A 283 4.73 -11.25 4.30
CA ILE A 283 5.90 -12.09 4.07
C ILE A 283 7.01 -11.18 3.56
N ASP A 284 8.15 -11.20 4.23
CA ASP A 284 9.31 -10.43 3.83
C ASP A 284 10.20 -11.20 2.83
N PRO A 285 11.23 -10.57 2.21
CA PRO A 285 12.06 -11.21 1.19
C PRO A 285 12.82 -12.44 1.68
N TYR A 286 12.95 -12.63 2.99
CA TYR A 286 13.71 -13.75 3.61
C TYR A 286 12.79 -14.88 4.06
N GLY A 287 11.48 -14.72 3.90
CA GLY A 287 10.46 -15.69 4.28
C GLY A 287 9.90 -15.48 5.69
N ASP A 288 10.33 -14.46 6.41
CA ASP A 288 9.77 -14.15 7.71
C ASP A 288 8.34 -13.60 7.57
N VAL A 289 7.46 -14.14 8.41
CA VAL A 289 6.04 -13.76 8.43
C VAL A 289 5.76 -12.84 9.61
N ARG A 290 5.06 -11.73 9.32
CA ARG A 290 4.61 -10.78 10.32
C ARG A 290 3.10 -10.52 10.20
N LEU A 291 2.40 -10.47 11.33
CA LEU A 291 1.01 -9.99 11.37
C LEU A 291 0.93 -8.48 11.55
N CYS A 292 1.97 -7.89 12.09
CA CYS A 292 2.14 -6.45 12.23
C CYS A 292 3.57 -6.07 11.83
N PHE A 293 3.72 -5.09 10.96
CA PHE A 293 5.04 -4.63 10.50
C PHE A 293 5.96 -4.13 11.63
N ASN A 294 5.36 -3.71 12.75
CA ASN A 294 6.06 -3.20 13.92
C ASN A 294 6.30 -4.26 15.02
N MET A 295 6.14 -5.55 14.74
CA MET A 295 6.34 -6.65 15.69
C MET A 295 7.28 -7.71 15.11
N ASP A 296 7.84 -8.54 16.00
CA ASP A 296 8.72 -9.64 15.62
C ASP A 296 8.02 -10.62 14.68
N PRO A 297 8.78 -11.34 13.83
CA PRO A 297 8.25 -12.41 13.01
C PRO A 297 7.57 -13.49 13.85
N VAL A 298 6.44 -13.97 13.37
CA VAL A 298 5.69 -15.06 14.01
C VAL A 298 6.04 -16.44 13.47
N GLY A 299 6.81 -16.51 12.40
CA GLY A 299 7.31 -17.72 11.77
C GLY A 299 8.05 -17.42 10.48
N ASN A 300 8.53 -18.48 9.81
CA ASN A 300 9.19 -18.39 8.52
C ASN A 300 8.60 -19.42 7.56
N ILE A 301 8.28 -19.02 6.32
CA ILE A 301 7.64 -19.88 5.31
C ILE A 301 8.54 -20.99 4.75
N LYS A 302 9.87 -20.90 4.98
CA LYS A 302 10.80 -22.00 4.66
C LYS A 302 10.67 -23.16 5.64
N GLU A 303 10.17 -22.89 6.84
CA GLU A 303 10.09 -23.85 7.95
C GLU A 303 8.68 -24.42 8.13
N ASN A 304 7.67 -23.60 7.92
CA ASN A 304 6.28 -23.90 8.23
C ASN A 304 5.35 -23.48 7.10
N LYS A 305 4.21 -24.15 6.95
CA LYS A 305 3.15 -23.72 6.03
C LYS A 305 2.48 -22.42 6.50
N PRO A 306 1.99 -21.59 5.59
CA PRO A 306 1.35 -20.32 5.94
C PRO A 306 0.21 -20.44 6.97
N GLU A 307 -0.63 -21.46 6.86
CA GLU A 307 -1.73 -21.72 7.80
C GLU A 307 -1.22 -22.07 9.19
N GLU A 308 -0.17 -22.89 9.29
CA GLU A 308 0.45 -23.27 10.58
C GLU A 308 1.00 -22.03 11.29
N ILE A 309 1.67 -21.14 10.53
CA ILE A 309 2.18 -19.86 11.06
C ILE A 309 1.01 -19.00 11.55
N TRP A 310 -0.08 -18.91 10.79
CA TRP A 310 -1.25 -18.14 11.16
C TRP A 310 -1.87 -18.59 12.47
N LEU A 311 -1.86 -19.89 12.74
CA LEU A 311 -2.52 -20.51 13.90
C LEU A 311 -1.59 -20.75 15.10
N ASN A 312 -0.29 -20.49 14.98
CA ASN A 312 0.67 -20.81 16.04
C ASN A 312 0.57 -19.87 17.25
N ALA A 313 1.21 -20.26 18.35
CA ALA A 313 1.21 -19.51 19.61
C ALA A 313 1.86 -18.11 19.51
N LYS A 314 2.86 -17.91 18.62
CA LYS A 314 3.48 -16.61 18.39
C LYS A 314 2.48 -15.65 17.73
N SER A 315 1.71 -16.13 16.77
CA SER A 315 0.64 -15.38 16.10
C SER A 315 -0.48 -15.01 17.09
N GLU A 316 -0.87 -15.91 17.98
CA GLU A 316 -1.84 -15.63 19.04
C GLU A 316 -1.34 -14.54 19.99
N LYS A 317 -0.09 -14.62 20.42
CA LYS A 317 0.56 -13.59 21.23
C LYS A 317 0.60 -12.25 20.50
N CYS A 318 0.93 -12.24 19.22
CA CYS A 318 0.94 -11.02 18.39
C CYS A 318 -0.46 -10.38 18.34
N ARG A 319 -1.53 -11.16 18.12
CA ARG A 319 -2.92 -10.68 18.15
C ARG A 319 -3.31 -10.06 19.49
N ALA A 320 -2.90 -10.67 20.60
CA ALA A 320 -3.14 -10.10 21.92
C ALA A 320 -2.42 -8.76 22.13
N LEU A 321 -1.17 -8.66 21.65
CA LEU A 321 -0.38 -7.42 21.73
C LEU A 321 -0.94 -6.30 20.86
N THR A 322 -1.42 -6.60 19.63
CA THR A 322 -2.00 -5.58 18.76
C THR A 322 -3.24 -4.92 19.35
N LYS A 323 -4.08 -5.68 20.05
CA LYS A 323 -5.29 -5.15 20.72
C LYS A 323 -4.97 -4.13 21.81
N SER A 324 -3.85 -4.30 22.52
CA SER A 324 -3.40 -3.39 23.58
C SER A 324 -2.35 -2.37 23.12
N CYS A 325 -1.96 -2.41 21.85
CA CYS A 325 -0.95 -1.54 21.28
C CYS A 325 -1.33 -0.06 21.40
N LYS A 326 -0.35 0.80 21.70
CA LYS A 326 -0.52 2.25 21.83
C LYS A 326 0.19 3.03 20.72
N MET A 327 0.31 2.44 19.53
CA MET A 327 0.93 3.08 18.38
C MET A 327 -0.10 3.86 17.55
N TYR A 328 0.33 5.00 17.00
CA TYR A 328 -0.51 5.84 16.14
C TYR A 328 -0.76 5.26 14.74
N CYS A 329 0.03 4.28 14.32
CA CYS A 329 -0.09 3.63 13.00
C CYS A 329 -1.46 2.94 12.75
N ARG A 330 -2.38 2.95 13.71
CA ARG A 330 -3.76 2.46 13.56
C ARG A 330 -4.53 3.12 12.42
N MET A 331 -4.12 4.29 11.99
CA MET A 331 -4.73 5.04 10.89
C MET A 331 -4.18 4.67 9.51
N LEU A 332 -3.17 3.81 9.44
CA LEU A 332 -2.59 3.37 8.19
C LEU A 332 -3.51 2.41 7.43
N ASN A 333 -3.24 2.29 6.14
CA ASN A 333 -4.05 1.50 5.22
C ASN A 333 -4.25 0.05 5.66
N CYS A 334 -3.27 -0.57 6.33
CA CYS A 334 -3.36 -1.95 6.81
C CYS A 334 -4.46 -2.20 7.86
N ASN A 335 -5.01 -1.15 8.47
CA ASN A 335 -6.08 -1.27 9.48
C ASN A 335 -7.47 -0.92 8.92
N PHE A 336 -7.59 -0.62 7.63
CA PHE A 336 -8.86 -0.30 7.00
C PHE A 336 -9.17 -1.26 5.86
N LYS A 337 -10.46 -1.61 5.71
CA LYS A 337 -10.89 -2.42 4.57
C LYS A 337 -10.90 -1.58 3.31
N HIS A 338 -10.05 -1.96 2.37
CA HIS A 338 -10.03 -1.36 1.05
C HIS A 338 -10.87 -2.18 0.10
N ASN A 339 -11.89 -1.55 -0.47
CA ASN A 339 -12.75 -2.22 -1.43
C ASN A 339 -12.10 -2.20 -2.82
N PHE A 340 -10.97 -2.91 -2.97
CA PHE A 340 -10.29 -3.08 -4.26
C PHE A 340 -11.20 -3.76 -5.31
N ALA A 341 -12.23 -4.48 -4.89
CA ALA A 341 -13.21 -5.10 -5.78
C ALA A 341 -14.08 -4.10 -6.56
N ASN A 342 -14.13 -2.84 -6.16
CA ASN A 342 -14.85 -1.80 -6.90
C ASN A 342 -14.04 -1.16 -8.05
N PHE A 343 -12.81 -1.61 -8.26
CA PHE A 343 -11.92 -1.09 -9.30
C PHE A 343 -12.51 -1.16 -10.71
N ASN A 344 -13.27 -2.20 -11.04
CA ASN A 344 -13.88 -2.38 -12.36
C ASN A 344 -15.40 -2.11 -12.41
N LYS A 345 -16.12 -2.26 -11.29
CA LYS A 345 -17.58 -2.11 -11.29
C LYS A 345 -18.06 -0.66 -11.37
N SER A 346 -17.34 0.29 -10.78
CA SER A 346 -17.78 1.69 -10.75
C SER A 346 -17.75 2.36 -12.14
N PHE A 347 -16.75 2.08 -12.96
CA PHE A 347 -16.63 2.67 -14.29
C PHE A 347 -17.62 2.02 -15.27
N ILE A 348 -17.72 0.69 -15.27
CA ILE A 348 -18.63 -0.06 -16.13
C ILE A 348 -20.10 0.24 -15.73
N GLN A 349 -20.43 0.28 -14.44
CA GLN A 349 -21.78 0.60 -13.96
C GLN A 349 -22.20 2.04 -14.29
N LYS A 350 -21.26 3.01 -14.20
CA LYS A 350 -21.53 4.41 -14.60
C LYS A 350 -21.69 4.56 -16.10
N CYS A 351 -20.95 3.81 -16.91
CA CYS A 351 -21.14 3.78 -18.37
C CYS A 351 -22.50 3.15 -18.75
N PHE A 352 -22.88 2.03 -18.14
CA PHE A 352 -24.18 1.40 -18.40
C PHE A 352 -25.36 2.26 -17.91
N ASN A 353 -25.27 2.90 -16.75
CA ASN A 353 -26.31 3.80 -16.24
C ASN A 353 -26.44 5.08 -17.09
N LYS A 354 -25.35 5.57 -17.67
CA LYS A 354 -25.40 6.73 -18.59
C LYS A 354 -26.00 6.37 -19.95
N ILE A 355 -25.69 5.19 -20.47
CA ILE A 355 -26.27 4.64 -21.71
C ILE A 355 -27.76 4.31 -21.49
N GLY A 356 -28.14 3.72 -20.34
CA GLY A 356 -29.54 3.45 -20.01
C GLY A 356 -30.39 4.72 -19.90
N LYS A 357 -29.86 5.82 -19.36
CA LYS A 357 -30.56 7.12 -19.29
C LYS A 357 -30.70 7.79 -20.67
N ILE A 358 -29.74 7.58 -21.57
CA ILE A 358 -29.82 8.11 -22.96
C ILE A 358 -30.84 7.33 -23.78
N LEU A 359 -30.98 6.02 -23.54
CA LEU A 359 -31.93 5.17 -24.25
C LEU A 359 -33.36 5.26 -23.67
N SER A 360 -33.53 5.60 -22.39
CA SER A 360 -34.84 5.82 -21.76
C SER A 360 -35.42 7.24 -21.92
N GLY A 361 -34.64 8.18 -22.40
CA GLY A 361 -35.05 9.58 -22.66
C GLY A 361 -35.57 9.86 -24.09
N ARG A 362 -35.78 8.83 -24.90
CA ARG A 362 -36.46 8.92 -26.20
C ARG A 362 -37.79 8.17 -26.12
N LYS A 363 -38.75 8.84 -25.54
CA LYS A 363 -40.19 8.66 -25.82
C LYS A 363 -40.85 10.01 -25.69
#